data_123b68920bb267d96a9106b25c1f43e4
#
_entry.id   123b68920bb267d96a9106b25c1f43e4
#
_cell.length_a   1.000
_cell.length_b   1.000
_cell.length_c   1.000
_cell.angle_alpha   90.00
_cell.angle_beta   90.00
_cell.angle_gamma   90.00
#
_symmetry.space_group_name_H-M   'P 1'
#
loop_
_entity.id
_entity.type
_entity.pdbx_description
1 polymer ?
#
loop_
_entity_poly.entity_id
_entity_poly.type
_entity_poly.pdbx_seq_one_letter_code
_entity_poly.pdbx_strand_id
1 'polypeptide(L)'
;MMRKRRFAYGAWLLFAILLYFFENNTGTRTILAASVFLPAVSVLCAVRSARRVTVHLSAPDCCKQGDAAECSVRAEGLLPGAVLTAVLRGRSRLTGEETAVKLSASRFAPDAAGTLRTAHCGTVILSLSDAAVQDWFGLYRCALTVQSTRFVTVEPPLFDVRITLAENETVTADSERWSSTHPGHDPSETFGFRTYVPGDPIRQIHWKLSQKTDSLMVRELGLPVAEEVLLLLDTSITVRENAADALDAAMTALLSLSRSLTEQGIAHSVGWKNRELEELSLCTVQDQQDLSLIHI
;
A
#
# COMPACT_ATOMS: atom_id res chain seq x y z
N MET A 1 13.89 6.38 30.14
CA MET A 1 12.74 5.97 30.98
C MET A 1 13.10 4.81 31.91
N MET A 2 13.77 3.76 31.51
CA MET A 2 14.18 2.61 32.34
C MET A 2 15.08 2.97 33.51
N ARG A 3 16.05 3.88 33.35
CA ARG A 3 16.93 4.33 34.48
C ARG A 3 16.14 4.88 35.65
N LYS A 4 15.11 5.70 35.42
CA LYS A 4 14.24 6.25 36.46
C LYS A 4 13.45 5.16 37.21
N ARG A 5 12.94 4.15 36.48
CA ARG A 5 12.20 3.03 37.08
C ARG A 5 13.11 2.13 37.93
N ARG A 6 14.31 1.82 37.43
CA ARG A 6 15.30 1.06 38.20
C ARG A 6 15.71 1.79 39.49
N PHE A 7 15.88 3.10 39.41
CA PHE A 7 16.21 3.92 40.57
C PHE A 7 15.06 3.95 41.59
N ALA A 8 13.80 4.14 41.11
CA ALA A 8 12.61 4.11 41.96
C ALA A 8 12.44 2.74 42.65
N TYR A 9 12.67 1.66 41.90
CA TYR A 9 12.62 0.31 42.47
C TYR A 9 13.73 0.09 43.52
N GLY A 10 14.96 0.56 43.28
CA GLY A 10 16.03 0.49 44.24
C GLY A 10 15.73 1.28 45.53
N ALA A 11 15.14 2.47 45.40
CA ALA A 11 14.69 3.27 46.54
C ALA A 11 13.57 2.56 47.34
N TRP A 12 12.59 1.95 46.64
CA TRP A 12 11.53 1.13 47.25
C TRP A 12 12.12 -0.06 48.00
N LEU A 13 13.07 -0.77 47.42
CA LEU A 13 13.68 -1.95 48.02
C LEU A 13 14.48 -1.58 49.26
N LEU A 14 15.23 -0.47 49.22
CA LEU A 14 15.92 0.08 50.38
C LEU A 14 14.93 0.45 51.48
N PHE A 15 13.81 1.08 51.14
CA PHE A 15 12.78 1.40 52.10
C PHE A 15 12.17 0.14 52.74
N ALA A 16 11.90 -0.90 51.96
CA ALA A 16 11.37 -2.17 52.46
C ALA A 16 12.38 -2.89 53.39
N ILE A 17 13.68 -2.79 53.10
CA ILE A 17 14.74 -3.31 53.95
C ILE A 17 14.78 -2.54 55.28
N LEU A 18 14.71 -1.22 55.25
CA LEU A 18 14.70 -0.37 56.45
C LEU A 18 13.47 -0.70 57.32
N LEU A 19 12.28 -0.81 56.71
CA LEU A 19 11.09 -1.22 57.47
C LEU A 19 11.26 -2.58 58.16
N TYR A 20 11.88 -3.54 57.46
CA TYR A 20 12.15 -4.86 58.01
C TYR A 20 13.09 -4.76 59.26
N PHE A 21 14.08 -3.87 59.23
CA PHE A 21 14.98 -3.67 60.37
C PHE A 21 14.29 -2.97 61.56
N PHE A 22 13.38 -2.04 61.28
CA PHE A 22 12.69 -1.29 62.36
C PHE A 22 11.52 -2.04 62.96
N GLU A 23 10.76 -2.75 62.16
CA GLU A 23 9.55 -3.42 62.57
C GLU A 23 9.57 -4.91 62.20
N ASN A 24 10.35 -5.72 62.77
CA ASN A 24 10.54 -7.14 62.44
C ASN A 24 9.28 -7.99 62.72
N ASN A 25 8.19 -7.68 62.04
CA ASN A 25 6.93 -8.45 62.12
C ASN A 25 6.68 -9.28 60.87
N THR A 26 5.64 -10.15 60.89
CA THR A 26 5.31 -10.97 59.71
C THR A 26 4.91 -10.16 58.48
N GLY A 27 4.29 -8.98 58.66
CA GLY A 27 3.89 -8.10 57.57
C GLY A 27 5.10 -7.52 56.81
N THR A 28 6.11 -7.01 57.51
CA THR A 28 7.32 -6.45 56.88
C THR A 28 8.15 -7.52 56.15
N ARG A 29 8.20 -8.75 56.71
CA ARG A 29 8.81 -9.91 56.03
C ARG A 29 8.09 -10.28 54.73
N THR A 30 6.75 -10.30 54.73
CA THR A 30 5.99 -10.57 53.49
C THR A 30 6.14 -9.48 52.46
N ILE A 31 6.17 -8.21 52.85
CA ILE A 31 6.43 -7.06 51.95
C ILE A 31 7.81 -7.17 51.29
N LEU A 32 8.84 -7.45 52.08
CA LEU A 32 10.21 -7.58 51.58
C LEU A 32 10.31 -8.78 50.62
N ALA A 33 9.77 -9.93 51.02
CA ALA A 33 9.77 -11.12 50.17
C ALA A 33 9.01 -10.89 48.87
N ALA A 34 7.83 -10.26 48.89
CA ALA A 34 7.06 -9.92 47.71
C ALA A 34 7.80 -8.90 46.78
N SER A 35 8.45 -7.92 47.40
CA SER A 35 9.22 -6.90 46.66
C SER A 35 10.39 -7.48 45.89
N VAL A 36 10.96 -8.60 46.31
CA VAL A 36 12.03 -9.31 45.61
C VAL A 36 11.46 -10.37 44.64
N PHE A 37 10.50 -11.16 45.12
CA PHE A 37 10.00 -12.31 44.37
C PHE A 37 9.18 -11.92 43.15
N LEU A 38 8.26 -10.96 43.25
CA LEU A 38 7.39 -10.57 42.14
C LEU A 38 8.18 -9.99 40.96
N PRO A 39 9.13 -9.04 41.14
CA PRO A 39 9.95 -8.57 40.04
C PRO A 39 10.85 -9.67 39.45
N ALA A 40 11.42 -10.55 40.30
CA ALA A 40 12.24 -11.66 39.81
C ALA A 40 11.45 -12.61 38.90
N VAL A 41 10.23 -12.98 39.28
CA VAL A 41 9.32 -13.79 38.45
C VAL A 41 8.94 -13.04 37.18
N SER A 42 8.64 -11.74 37.28
CA SER A 42 8.30 -10.93 36.10
C SER A 42 9.46 -10.87 35.08
N VAL A 43 10.68 -10.66 35.56
CA VAL A 43 11.89 -10.68 34.70
C VAL A 43 12.08 -12.08 34.07
N LEU A 44 11.91 -13.16 34.82
CA LEU A 44 12.03 -14.51 34.30
C LEU A 44 10.98 -14.78 33.21
N CYS A 45 9.74 -14.36 33.43
CA CYS A 45 8.67 -14.43 32.45
C CYS A 45 9.01 -13.59 31.18
N ALA A 46 9.55 -12.40 31.34
CA ALA A 46 9.96 -11.55 30.22
C ALA A 46 11.09 -12.18 29.40
N VAL A 47 12.12 -12.73 30.04
CA VAL A 47 13.22 -13.44 29.36
C VAL A 47 12.70 -14.66 28.58
N ARG A 48 11.80 -15.44 29.20
CA ARG A 48 11.25 -16.62 28.55
C ARG A 48 10.30 -16.25 27.42
N SER A 49 9.51 -15.18 27.58
CA SER A 49 8.65 -14.63 26.52
C SER A 49 9.46 -14.13 25.34
N ALA A 50 10.56 -13.43 25.57
CA ALA A 50 11.43 -12.91 24.50
C ALA A 50 11.99 -14.00 23.57
N ARG A 51 12.10 -15.25 24.06
CA ARG A 51 12.57 -16.41 23.27
C ARG A 51 11.47 -17.11 22.48
N ARG A 52 10.20 -16.83 22.77
CA ARG A 52 9.05 -17.57 22.22
C ARG A 52 8.02 -16.70 21.54
N VAL A 53 8.10 -15.39 21.73
CA VAL A 53 7.12 -14.46 21.18
C VAL A 53 7.21 -14.43 19.66
N THR A 54 6.05 -14.59 19.03
CA THR A 54 5.84 -14.30 17.62
C THR A 54 5.01 -13.03 17.49
N VAL A 55 5.40 -12.19 16.55
CA VAL A 55 4.78 -10.87 16.34
C VAL A 55 4.24 -10.81 14.93
N HIS A 56 2.93 -10.62 14.80
CA HIS A 56 2.23 -10.52 13.52
C HIS A 56 1.71 -9.10 13.36
N LEU A 57 2.10 -8.45 12.25
CA LEU A 57 1.57 -7.16 11.83
C LEU A 57 0.42 -7.38 10.86
N SER A 58 -0.75 -6.86 11.18
CA SER A 58 -1.92 -6.81 10.31
C SER A 58 -2.25 -5.36 10.00
N ALA A 59 -2.49 -5.08 8.73
CA ALA A 59 -2.89 -3.77 8.23
C ALA A 59 -3.86 -3.98 7.06
N PRO A 60 -4.75 -3.03 6.75
CA PRO A 60 -5.57 -3.08 5.55
C PRO A 60 -4.68 -2.94 4.30
N ASP A 61 -5.08 -3.59 3.20
CA ASP A 61 -4.35 -3.47 1.94
C ASP A 61 -4.56 -2.11 1.28
N CYS A 62 -5.77 -1.52 1.46
CA CYS A 62 -6.12 -0.19 0.95
C CYS A 62 -6.90 0.63 2.00
N CYS A 63 -6.80 1.95 1.91
CA CYS A 63 -7.59 2.92 2.68
C CYS A 63 -7.74 4.20 1.86
N LYS A 64 -8.73 5.03 2.21
CA LYS A 64 -8.93 6.32 1.55
C LYS A 64 -8.04 7.39 2.17
N GLN A 65 -7.66 8.37 1.37
CA GLN A 65 -6.91 9.54 1.84
C GLN A 65 -7.71 10.28 2.91
N GLY A 66 -7.04 10.63 4.01
CA GLY A 66 -7.65 11.29 5.16
C GLY A 66 -8.25 10.34 6.19
N ASP A 67 -8.50 9.09 5.84
CA ASP A 67 -8.96 8.08 6.79
C ASP A 67 -7.83 7.63 7.72
N ALA A 68 -8.22 7.06 8.84
CA ALA A 68 -7.28 6.44 9.77
C ALA A 68 -7.12 4.95 9.41
N ALA A 69 -5.95 4.57 8.91
CA ALA A 69 -5.64 3.16 8.69
C ALA A 69 -5.47 2.45 10.04
N GLU A 70 -6.37 1.52 10.34
CA GLU A 70 -6.29 0.70 11.54
C GLU A 70 -5.28 -0.41 11.34
N CYS A 71 -4.16 -0.30 12.06
CA CYS A 71 -3.13 -1.33 12.06
C CYS A 71 -3.13 -2.04 13.41
N SER A 72 -2.96 -3.35 13.41
CA SER A 72 -2.87 -4.12 14.63
C SER A 72 -1.59 -4.96 14.67
N VAL A 73 -1.03 -5.07 15.86
CA VAL A 73 0.10 -5.94 16.14
C VAL A 73 -0.36 -6.99 17.13
N ARG A 74 -0.38 -8.24 16.70
CA ARG A 74 -0.69 -9.38 17.57
C ARG A 74 0.61 -10.01 18.07
N ALA A 75 0.70 -10.18 19.39
CA ALA A 75 1.82 -10.83 20.05
C ALA A 75 1.36 -12.15 20.67
N GLU A 76 1.88 -13.25 20.17
CA GLU A 76 1.61 -14.59 20.70
C GLU A 76 2.80 -15.11 21.49
N GLY A 77 2.54 -15.92 22.53
CA GLY A 77 3.60 -16.53 23.36
C GLY A 77 4.09 -15.67 24.53
N LEU A 78 3.40 -14.55 24.84
CA LEU A 78 3.68 -13.74 26.01
C LEU A 78 3.21 -14.44 27.29
N LEU A 79 4.09 -14.51 28.30
CA LEU A 79 3.77 -14.98 29.65
C LEU A 79 3.21 -13.84 30.50
N PRO A 80 2.51 -14.17 31.61
CA PRO A 80 2.04 -13.16 32.57
C PRO A 80 3.21 -12.29 33.07
N GLY A 81 3.00 -10.98 33.18
CA GLY A 81 4.04 -10.06 33.62
C GLY A 81 5.05 -9.64 32.54
N ALA A 82 4.91 -10.14 31.31
CA ALA A 82 5.67 -9.67 30.15
C ALA A 82 4.80 -8.78 29.25
N VAL A 83 5.40 -7.69 28.75
CA VAL A 83 4.76 -6.73 27.85
C VAL A 83 5.62 -6.55 26.61
N LEU A 84 5.05 -6.74 25.43
CA LEU A 84 5.66 -6.36 24.17
C LEU A 84 5.45 -4.87 23.96
N THR A 85 6.52 -4.16 23.62
CA THR A 85 6.47 -2.78 23.14
C THR A 85 7.11 -2.72 21.77
N ALA A 86 6.46 -2.06 20.81
CA ALA A 86 7.00 -1.87 19.48
C ALA A 86 6.61 -0.47 18.98
N VAL A 87 7.35 0.02 18.00
CA VAL A 87 7.02 1.25 17.29
C VAL A 87 6.65 0.86 15.86
N LEU A 88 5.39 1.09 15.51
CA LEU A 88 4.93 0.99 14.13
C LEU A 88 5.35 2.28 13.42
N ARG A 89 6.17 2.13 12.38
CA ARG A 89 6.57 3.24 11.50
C ARG A 89 5.89 3.07 10.16
N GLY A 90 5.23 4.12 9.72
CA GLY A 90 4.72 4.27 8.38
C GLY A 90 5.56 5.29 7.63
N ARG A 91 6.08 4.91 6.45
CA ARG A 91 6.81 5.81 5.57
C ARG A 91 6.09 5.90 4.24
N SER A 92 5.65 7.09 3.86
CA SER A 92 5.09 7.33 2.53
C SER A 92 6.20 7.20 1.48
N ARG A 93 5.97 6.39 0.45
CA ARG A 93 6.90 6.23 -0.66
C ARG A 93 6.94 7.48 -1.54
N LEU A 94 5.82 8.15 -1.67
CA LEU A 94 5.65 9.33 -2.52
C LEU A 94 6.26 10.59 -1.90
N THR A 95 5.92 10.89 -0.63
CA THR A 95 6.35 12.11 0.05
C THR A 95 7.60 11.92 0.90
N GLY A 96 7.92 10.67 1.28
CA GLY A 96 9.00 10.34 2.20
C GLY A 96 8.69 10.66 3.67
N GLU A 97 7.48 11.13 3.97
CA GLU A 97 7.05 11.43 5.35
C GLU A 97 7.02 10.16 6.21
N GLU A 98 7.49 10.30 7.45
CA GLU A 98 7.49 9.23 8.42
C GLU A 98 6.53 9.54 9.57
N THR A 99 5.66 8.59 9.85
CA THR A 99 4.78 8.59 11.02
C THR A 99 5.15 7.43 11.94
N ALA A 100 5.03 7.63 13.26
CA ALA A 100 5.38 6.59 14.22
C ALA A 100 4.34 6.50 15.33
N VAL A 101 3.85 5.28 15.58
CA VAL A 101 2.88 4.97 16.63
C VAL A 101 3.48 3.94 17.57
N LYS A 102 3.42 4.21 18.88
CA LYS A 102 3.88 3.26 19.90
C LYS A 102 2.76 2.30 20.23
N LEU A 103 3.06 1.01 20.13
CA LEU A 103 2.14 -0.08 20.42
C LEU A 103 2.63 -0.88 21.62
N SER A 104 1.70 -1.39 22.40
CA SER A 104 2.02 -2.28 23.52
C SER A 104 1.00 -3.41 23.60
N ALA A 105 1.50 -4.64 23.65
CA ALA A 105 0.69 -5.85 23.78
C ALA A 105 1.11 -6.63 25.02
N SER A 106 0.15 -7.34 25.62
CA SER A 106 0.37 -8.20 26.80
C SER A 106 -0.39 -9.51 26.60
N ARG A 107 -0.17 -10.48 27.51
CA ARG A 107 -0.94 -11.73 27.48
C ARG A 107 -2.46 -11.52 27.56
N PHE A 108 -2.90 -10.51 28.31
CA PHE A 108 -4.33 -10.23 28.51
C PHE A 108 -4.93 -9.33 27.43
N ALA A 109 -4.08 -8.61 26.68
CA ALA A 109 -4.42 -7.82 25.51
C ALA A 109 -3.36 -8.11 24.43
N PRO A 110 -3.48 -9.24 23.71
CA PRO A 110 -2.48 -9.67 22.74
C PRO A 110 -2.49 -8.80 21.48
N ASP A 111 -3.61 -8.15 21.19
CA ASP A 111 -3.79 -7.27 20.05
C ASP A 111 -3.57 -5.81 20.50
N ALA A 112 -2.55 -5.19 19.96
CA ALA A 112 -2.30 -3.75 20.11
C ALA A 112 -2.72 -3.05 18.82
N ALA A 113 -3.82 -2.31 18.87
CA ALA A 113 -4.28 -1.50 17.76
C ALA A 113 -3.62 -0.12 17.78
N GLY A 114 -3.32 0.38 16.61
CA GLY A 114 -2.84 1.73 16.39
C GLY A 114 -3.43 2.28 15.10
N THR A 115 -3.73 3.57 15.10
CA THR A 115 -4.24 4.26 13.92
C THR A 115 -3.12 5.07 13.29
N LEU A 116 -2.93 4.89 12.00
CA LEU A 116 -2.02 5.70 11.21
C LEU A 116 -2.86 6.65 10.37
N ARG A 117 -2.64 7.95 10.50
CA ARG A 117 -3.30 8.93 9.63
C ARG A 117 -2.63 8.94 8.27
N THR A 118 -3.41 8.80 7.23
CA THR A 118 -2.98 8.81 5.83
C THR A 118 -3.31 10.17 5.23
N ALA A 119 -2.42 11.15 5.45
CA ALA A 119 -2.63 12.52 4.96
C ALA A 119 -2.53 12.59 3.44
N HIS A 120 -1.62 11.81 2.86
CA HIS A 120 -1.28 11.83 1.43
C HIS A 120 -1.57 10.50 0.77
N CYS A 121 -1.93 10.51 -0.52
CA CYS A 121 -2.16 9.32 -1.33
C CYS A 121 -0.85 8.60 -1.67
N GLY A 122 -0.97 7.39 -2.21
CA GLY A 122 0.15 6.55 -2.63
C GLY A 122 0.45 5.40 -1.66
N THR A 123 1.59 4.75 -1.84
CA THR A 123 1.96 3.58 -1.05
C THR A 123 2.66 3.98 0.25
N VAL A 124 2.16 3.49 1.38
CA VAL A 124 2.78 3.63 2.69
C VAL A 124 3.41 2.30 3.09
N ILE A 125 4.71 2.33 3.37
CA ILE A 125 5.46 1.17 3.85
C ILE A 125 5.37 1.15 5.37
N LEU A 126 4.73 0.13 5.90
CA LEU A 126 4.64 -0.11 7.34
C LEU A 126 5.75 -1.05 7.78
N SER A 127 6.46 -0.68 8.81
CA SER A 127 7.51 -1.50 9.43
C SER A 127 7.44 -1.45 10.94
N LEU A 128 7.79 -2.55 11.59
CA LEU A 128 7.95 -2.59 13.04
C LEU A 128 9.40 -2.30 13.41
N SER A 129 9.60 -1.33 14.27
CA SER A 129 10.91 -0.97 14.80
C SER A 129 10.87 -0.95 16.33
N ASP A 130 12.05 -0.98 16.95
CA ASP A 130 12.23 -0.91 18.40
C ASP A 130 11.38 -1.92 19.19
N ALA A 131 11.09 -3.08 18.58
CA ALA A 131 10.36 -4.15 19.24
C ALA A 131 11.16 -4.71 20.41
N ALA A 132 10.54 -4.80 21.57
CA ALA A 132 11.17 -5.33 22.76
C ALA A 132 10.14 -5.91 23.72
N VAL A 133 10.51 -7.01 24.36
CA VAL A 133 9.78 -7.54 25.52
C VAL A 133 10.38 -6.95 26.78
N GLN A 134 9.55 -6.38 27.61
CA GLN A 134 9.93 -5.86 28.93
C GLN A 134 9.09 -6.53 30.02
N ASP A 135 9.65 -6.58 31.22
CA ASP A 135 8.93 -7.01 32.39
C ASP A 135 7.90 -5.94 32.83
N TRP A 136 6.91 -6.30 33.63
CA TRP A 136 5.86 -5.39 34.06
C TRP A 136 6.38 -4.19 34.85
N PHE A 137 7.43 -4.40 35.67
CA PHE A 137 8.04 -3.34 36.47
C PHE A 137 8.95 -2.41 35.63
N GLY A 138 9.31 -2.83 34.40
CA GLY A 138 10.21 -2.07 33.51
C GLY A 138 11.67 -2.08 33.97
N LEU A 139 12.08 -3.12 34.69
CA LEU A 139 13.45 -3.34 35.16
C LEU A 139 14.33 -4.00 34.09
N TYR A 140 13.70 -4.86 33.27
CA TYR A 140 14.35 -5.62 32.21
C TYR A 140 13.71 -5.33 30.85
N ARG A 141 14.53 -5.24 29.80
CA ARG A 141 14.09 -5.08 28.43
C ARG A 141 14.98 -5.93 27.52
N CYS A 142 14.37 -6.80 26.73
CA CYS A 142 15.03 -7.59 25.71
C CYS A 142 14.57 -7.11 24.33
N ALA A 143 15.49 -6.62 23.53
CA ALA A 143 15.20 -6.23 22.15
C ALA A 143 14.91 -7.47 21.31
N LEU A 144 13.94 -7.34 20.41
CA LEU A 144 13.56 -8.35 19.44
C LEU A 144 13.88 -7.86 18.04
N THR A 145 14.45 -8.71 17.23
CA THR A 145 14.58 -8.46 15.79
C THR A 145 13.32 -8.97 15.12
N VAL A 146 12.42 -8.06 14.79
CA VAL A 146 11.18 -8.37 14.05
C VAL A 146 11.30 -7.76 12.67
N GLN A 147 11.32 -8.61 11.65
CA GLN A 147 11.25 -8.19 10.26
C GLN A 147 9.82 -8.40 9.78
N SER A 148 9.01 -7.37 9.90
CA SER A 148 7.65 -7.38 9.38
C SER A 148 7.42 -6.08 8.62
N THR A 149 7.18 -6.21 7.33
CA THR A 149 6.87 -5.10 6.43
C THR A 149 5.52 -5.35 5.78
N ARG A 150 4.67 -4.34 5.72
CA ARG A 150 3.40 -4.36 5.00
C ARG A 150 3.29 -3.09 4.16
N PHE A 151 2.57 -3.20 3.06
CA PHE A 151 2.26 -2.09 2.18
C PHE A 151 0.79 -1.76 2.34
N VAL A 152 0.48 -0.49 2.44
CA VAL A 152 -0.88 0.03 2.48
C VAL A 152 -1.01 1.05 1.37
N THR A 153 -1.97 0.84 0.48
CA THR A 153 -2.26 1.78 -0.61
C THR A 153 -3.30 2.79 -0.13
N VAL A 154 -2.97 4.06 -0.22
CA VAL A 154 -3.86 5.17 0.11
C VAL A 154 -4.46 5.72 -1.17
N GLU A 155 -5.74 5.50 -1.36
CA GLU A 155 -6.48 5.94 -2.53
C GLU A 155 -6.89 7.41 -2.41
N PRO A 156 -6.66 8.24 -3.44
CA PRO A 156 -7.15 9.61 -3.45
C PRO A 156 -8.67 9.66 -3.69
N PRO A 157 -9.34 10.75 -3.33
CA PRO A 157 -10.73 10.98 -3.68
C PRO A 157 -10.86 11.17 -5.19
N LEU A 158 -11.60 10.29 -5.86
CA LEU A 158 -11.84 10.39 -7.30
C LEU A 158 -13.07 11.24 -7.59
N PHE A 159 -13.03 11.98 -8.70
CA PHE A 159 -14.15 12.76 -9.21
C PHE A 159 -14.44 12.42 -10.67
N ASP A 160 -15.67 12.62 -11.10
CA ASP A 160 -16.09 12.34 -12.46
C ASP A 160 -15.60 13.45 -13.41
N VAL A 161 -14.92 13.04 -14.49
CA VAL A 161 -14.39 13.94 -15.51
C VAL A 161 -15.07 13.61 -16.83
N ARG A 162 -15.63 14.58 -17.50
CA ARG A 162 -16.09 14.40 -18.88
C ARG A 162 -14.92 14.64 -19.83
N ILE A 163 -14.49 13.58 -20.49
CA ILE A 163 -13.41 13.62 -21.48
C ILE A 163 -14.04 13.64 -22.86
N THR A 164 -13.62 14.59 -23.70
CA THR A 164 -13.92 14.64 -25.11
C THR A 164 -12.59 14.56 -25.85
N LEU A 165 -12.37 13.47 -26.54
CA LEU A 165 -11.20 13.37 -27.42
C LEU A 165 -11.52 14.14 -28.69
N ALA A 166 -10.62 15.05 -29.10
CA ALA A 166 -10.72 15.67 -30.40
C ALA A 166 -10.39 14.59 -31.46
N GLU A 167 -11.29 14.36 -32.38
CA GLU A 167 -11.00 13.54 -33.55
C GLU A 167 -9.94 14.29 -34.38
N ASN A 168 -8.67 13.89 -34.23
CA ASN A 168 -7.64 14.37 -35.15
C ASN A 168 -7.82 13.64 -36.46
N GLU A 169 -8.22 14.38 -37.50
CA GLU A 169 -8.34 13.87 -38.88
C GLU A 169 -7.01 13.38 -39.50
N THR A 170 -5.91 13.58 -38.83
CA THR A 170 -4.57 13.12 -39.26
C THR A 170 -4.18 11.82 -38.55
N VAL A 171 -4.94 10.76 -38.77
CA VAL A 171 -4.43 9.40 -38.55
C VAL A 171 -3.38 9.16 -39.65
N THR A 172 -2.12 9.38 -39.31
CA THR A 172 -1.02 9.01 -40.20
C THR A 172 -1.02 7.50 -40.36
N ALA A 173 -0.92 7.06 -41.62
CA ALA A 173 -0.97 5.66 -42.04
C ALA A 173 0.18 4.76 -41.49
N ASP A 174 0.90 5.21 -40.48
CA ASP A 174 2.06 4.53 -39.91
C ASP A 174 1.76 3.76 -38.59
N SER A 175 0.48 3.59 -38.21
CA SER A 175 0.17 2.74 -37.06
C SER A 175 0.31 1.26 -37.46
N GLU A 176 1.28 0.56 -36.87
CA GLU A 176 1.51 -0.87 -37.07
C GLU A 176 0.47 -1.77 -36.35
N ARG A 177 -0.52 -1.18 -35.67
CA ARG A 177 -1.56 -1.91 -34.91
C ARG A 177 -2.93 -1.66 -35.48
N TRP A 178 -3.69 -2.76 -35.61
CA TRP A 178 -5.04 -2.77 -36.20
C TRP A 178 -6.05 -3.27 -35.16
N SER A 179 -7.25 -2.71 -35.18
CA SER A 179 -8.34 -3.17 -34.31
C SER A 179 -8.69 -4.61 -34.63
N SER A 180 -8.74 -5.47 -33.60
CA SER A 180 -9.23 -6.86 -33.74
C SER A 180 -10.74 -6.99 -33.59
N THR A 181 -11.44 -5.92 -33.19
CA THR A 181 -12.86 -5.94 -32.84
C THR A 181 -13.76 -5.15 -33.81
N HIS A 182 -13.22 -4.15 -34.50
CA HIS A 182 -14.00 -3.27 -35.36
C HIS A 182 -13.36 -3.11 -36.74
N PRO A 183 -14.16 -3.21 -37.84
CA PRO A 183 -13.72 -2.90 -39.19
C PRO A 183 -13.49 -1.37 -39.33
N GLY A 184 -12.57 -0.99 -40.20
CA GLY A 184 -12.24 0.41 -40.50
C GLY A 184 -12.29 0.73 -42.00
N HIS A 185 -11.47 1.71 -42.42
CA HIS A 185 -11.44 2.20 -43.81
C HIS A 185 -10.05 2.12 -44.44
N ASP A 186 -9.04 1.58 -43.75
CA ASP A 186 -7.68 1.50 -44.29
C ASP A 186 -7.51 0.29 -45.22
N PRO A 187 -7.17 0.51 -46.51
CA PRO A 187 -7.00 -0.55 -47.47
C PRO A 187 -5.70 -1.34 -47.31
N SER A 188 -4.76 -0.89 -46.47
CA SER A 188 -3.48 -1.57 -46.30
C SER A 188 -3.61 -2.88 -45.51
N GLU A 189 -4.64 -3.01 -44.68
CA GLU A 189 -4.90 -4.22 -43.88
C GLU A 189 -6.34 -4.73 -44.09
N THR A 190 -6.55 -6.05 -44.01
CA THR A 190 -7.84 -6.68 -44.15
C THR A 190 -8.30 -7.19 -42.78
N PHE A 191 -9.36 -6.59 -42.24
CA PHE A 191 -10.00 -7.01 -41.00
C PHE A 191 -10.73 -8.36 -41.17
N GLY A 192 -11.48 -8.50 -42.29
CA GLY A 192 -12.26 -9.69 -42.54
C GLY A 192 -12.87 -9.72 -43.93
N PHE A 193 -13.75 -10.69 -44.16
CA PHE A 193 -14.52 -10.84 -45.41
C PHE A 193 -15.99 -11.03 -45.04
N ARG A 194 -16.86 -10.29 -45.72
CA ARG A 194 -18.31 -10.46 -45.61
C ARG A 194 -18.95 -10.57 -46.98
N THR A 195 -20.20 -11.02 -47.03
CA THR A 195 -20.96 -11.05 -48.24
C THR A 195 -21.26 -9.64 -48.73
N TYR A 196 -21.18 -9.45 -50.06
CA TYR A 196 -21.47 -8.19 -50.74
C TYR A 196 -22.93 -7.75 -50.47
N VAL A 197 -23.08 -6.47 -50.19
CA VAL A 197 -24.39 -5.81 -50.09
C VAL A 197 -24.47 -4.72 -51.15
N PRO A 198 -25.62 -4.54 -51.85
CA PRO A 198 -25.76 -3.47 -52.82
C PRO A 198 -25.38 -2.10 -52.24
N GLY A 199 -24.39 -1.44 -52.86
CA GLY A 199 -23.78 -0.19 -52.37
C GLY A 199 -22.32 -0.32 -52.00
N ASP A 200 -21.81 -1.54 -51.83
CA ASP A 200 -20.38 -1.75 -51.52
C ASP A 200 -19.49 -1.37 -52.73
N PRO A 201 -18.31 -0.79 -52.49
CA PRO A 201 -17.38 -0.45 -53.54
C PRO A 201 -16.86 -1.68 -54.28
N ILE A 202 -17.02 -1.75 -55.59
CA ILE A 202 -16.58 -2.88 -56.44
C ILE A 202 -15.08 -3.18 -56.29
N ARG A 203 -14.26 -2.17 -56.01
CA ARG A 203 -12.81 -2.30 -55.76
C ARG A 203 -12.46 -3.12 -54.53
N GLN A 204 -13.39 -3.28 -53.60
CA GLN A 204 -13.17 -4.05 -52.37
C GLN A 204 -13.62 -5.53 -52.53
N ILE A 205 -14.16 -5.92 -53.68
CA ILE A 205 -14.55 -7.31 -53.96
C ILE A 205 -13.29 -8.17 -54.03
N HIS A 206 -13.29 -9.24 -53.25
CA HIS A 206 -12.23 -10.25 -53.29
C HIS A 206 -12.56 -11.35 -54.29
N TRP A 207 -12.27 -11.14 -55.59
CA TRP A 207 -12.68 -12.01 -56.68
C TRP A 207 -12.26 -13.47 -56.50
N LYS A 208 -11.05 -13.72 -56.00
CA LYS A 208 -10.56 -15.09 -55.77
C LYS A 208 -11.38 -15.85 -54.73
N LEU A 209 -11.79 -15.18 -53.64
CA LEU A 209 -12.62 -15.78 -52.61
C LEU A 209 -14.05 -15.93 -53.09
N SER A 210 -14.58 -14.97 -53.81
CA SER A 210 -15.92 -15.00 -54.38
C SER A 210 -16.13 -16.18 -55.32
N GLN A 211 -15.13 -16.52 -56.15
CA GLN A 211 -15.17 -17.71 -57.01
C GLN A 211 -15.17 -19.03 -56.20
N LYS A 212 -14.54 -19.03 -55.04
CA LYS A 212 -14.45 -20.23 -54.22
C LYS A 212 -15.72 -20.47 -53.36
N THR A 213 -16.39 -19.38 -52.98
CA THR A 213 -17.58 -19.43 -52.11
C THR A 213 -18.90 -19.31 -52.85
N ASP A 214 -18.85 -19.17 -54.17
CA ASP A 214 -19.98 -18.97 -55.07
C ASP A 214 -20.89 -17.78 -54.67
N SER A 215 -20.35 -16.83 -53.95
CA SER A 215 -20.98 -15.60 -53.46
C SER A 215 -20.02 -14.44 -53.52
N LEU A 216 -20.51 -13.24 -53.88
CA LEU A 216 -19.64 -12.05 -53.91
C LEU A 216 -19.19 -11.73 -52.50
N MET A 217 -17.88 -11.75 -52.27
CA MET A 217 -17.23 -11.44 -51.00
C MET A 217 -16.51 -10.13 -51.07
N VAL A 218 -16.69 -9.26 -50.04
CA VAL A 218 -16.08 -7.96 -49.92
C VAL A 218 -15.08 -7.98 -48.76
N ARG A 219 -13.95 -7.35 -48.95
CA ARG A 219 -12.97 -7.13 -47.88
C ARG A 219 -13.48 -6.07 -46.93
N GLU A 220 -13.49 -6.37 -45.66
CA GLU A 220 -13.61 -5.38 -44.60
C GLU A 220 -12.21 -4.86 -44.29
N LEU A 221 -12.08 -3.56 -44.38
CA LEU A 221 -10.79 -2.88 -44.22
C LEU A 221 -10.42 -2.78 -42.75
N GLY A 222 -9.13 -2.71 -42.47
CA GLY A 222 -8.61 -2.55 -41.10
C GLY A 222 -8.92 -1.16 -40.53
N LEU A 223 -9.11 -1.09 -39.24
CA LEU A 223 -9.16 0.14 -38.50
C LEU A 223 -7.79 0.31 -37.85
N PRO A 224 -6.95 1.26 -38.31
CA PRO A 224 -5.70 1.54 -37.60
C PRO A 224 -6.05 2.04 -36.20
N VAL A 225 -5.53 1.34 -35.18
CA VAL A 225 -5.60 1.80 -33.81
C VAL A 225 -4.52 2.84 -33.66
N ALA A 226 -4.83 4.06 -34.04
CA ALA A 226 -3.99 5.20 -33.76
C ALA A 226 -4.41 5.78 -32.42
N GLU A 227 -3.39 6.04 -31.62
CA GLU A 227 -3.38 6.79 -30.38
C GLU A 227 -3.83 6.02 -29.14
N GLU A 228 -2.86 5.34 -28.53
CA GLU A 228 -2.92 5.10 -27.08
C GLU A 228 -2.88 6.45 -26.38
N VAL A 229 -3.92 6.77 -25.63
CA VAL A 229 -3.86 7.93 -24.72
C VAL A 229 -2.79 7.63 -23.66
N LEU A 230 -1.77 8.46 -23.59
CA LEU A 230 -0.72 8.33 -22.59
C LEU A 230 -0.90 9.42 -21.53
N LEU A 231 -1.16 9.01 -20.30
CA LEU A 231 -1.20 9.88 -19.14
C LEU A 231 0.16 9.82 -18.43
N LEU A 232 0.87 10.93 -18.38
CA LEU A 232 2.18 10.99 -17.72
C LEU A 232 2.08 11.79 -16.42
N LEU A 233 2.54 11.17 -15.33
CA LEU A 233 2.72 11.84 -14.06
C LEU A 233 4.15 12.29 -13.87
N ASP A 234 4.36 13.60 -13.75
CA ASP A 234 5.65 14.15 -13.38
C ASP A 234 5.78 14.16 -11.85
N THR A 235 6.61 13.26 -11.33
CA THR A 235 6.92 13.14 -9.90
C THR A 235 8.11 14.02 -9.49
N SER A 236 8.68 14.81 -10.39
CA SER A 236 9.89 15.63 -10.14
C SER A 236 9.62 16.89 -9.31
N ILE A 237 8.35 17.14 -8.93
CA ILE A 237 7.95 18.31 -8.11
C ILE A 237 8.48 18.14 -6.66
N THR A 238 9.77 18.42 -6.47
CA THR A 238 10.44 18.08 -5.19
C THR A 238 10.82 19.27 -4.31
N VAL A 239 10.62 20.51 -4.71
CA VAL A 239 11.32 21.65 -4.08
C VAL A 239 10.41 22.80 -3.61
N ARG A 240 9.09 22.60 -3.50
CA ARG A 240 8.18 23.66 -3.02
C ARG A 240 7.53 23.26 -1.69
N GLU A 241 7.22 24.26 -0.85
CA GLU A 241 6.59 24.08 0.47
C GLU A 241 5.30 23.24 0.48
N ASN A 242 4.66 23.02 -0.69
CA ASN A 242 3.44 22.22 -0.84
C ASN A 242 3.60 21.08 -1.86
N ALA A 243 4.79 20.49 -1.95
CA ALA A 243 5.06 19.42 -2.92
C ALA A 243 4.17 18.19 -2.73
N ALA A 244 3.86 17.84 -1.47
CA ALA A 244 3.00 16.71 -1.15
C ALA A 244 1.55 16.92 -1.61
N ASP A 245 0.98 18.09 -1.32
CA ASP A 245 -0.38 18.45 -1.75
C ASP A 245 -0.49 18.54 -3.28
N ALA A 246 0.56 19.05 -3.94
CA ALA A 246 0.60 19.10 -5.40
C ALA A 246 0.66 17.70 -6.03
N LEU A 247 1.40 16.78 -5.43
CA LEU A 247 1.44 15.38 -5.86
C LEU A 247 0.09 14.69 -5.63
N ASP A 248 -0.57 14.93 -4.50
CA ASP A 248 -1.91 14.42 -4.22
C ASP A 248 -2.92 14.90 -5.25
N ALA A 249 -2.89 16.20 -5.58
CA ALA A 249 -3.76 16.77 -6.59
C ALA A 249 -3.49 16.17 -7.99
N ALA A 250 -2.22 15.99 -8.35
CA ALA A 250 -1.82 15.38 -9.62
C ALA A 250 -2.25 13.91 -9.69
N MET A 251 -2.08 13.13 -8.61
CA MET A 251 -2.55 11.75 -8.52
C MET A 251 -4.06 11.65 -8.60
N THR A 252 -4.78 12.51 -7.89
CA THR A 252 -6.24 12.58 -7.94
C THR A 252 -6.72 12.87 -9.36
N ALA A 253 -6.11 13.84 -10.05
CA ALA A 253 -6.44 14.18 -11.42
C ALA A 253 -6.14 13.01 -12.39
N LEU A 254 -4.93 12.42 -12.28
CA LEU A 254 -4.51 11.30 -13.11
C LEU A 254 -5.47 10.12 -13.01
N LEU A 255 -5.75 9.67 -11.77
CA LEU A 255 -6.63 8.52 -11.54
C LEU A 255 -8.09 8.82 -11.91
N SER A 256 -8.56 10.06 -11.72
CA SER A 256 -9.89 10.48 -12.16
C SER A 256 -10.02 10.47 -13.68
N LEU A 257 -8.99 10.94 -14.40
CA LEU A 257 -8.91 10.89 -15.86
C LEU A 257 -8.84 9.44 -16.35
N SER A 258 -7.96 8.64 -15.77
CA SER A 258 -7.79 7.22 -16.13
C SER A 258 -9.10 6.45 -15.93
N ARG A 259 -9.78 6.64 -14.80
CA ARG A 259 -11.10 6.05 -14.55
C ARG A 259 -12.12 6.46 -15.60
N SER A 260 -12.20 7.75 -15.93
CA SER A 260 -13.16 8.24 -16.92
C SER A 260 -12.88 7.72 -18.34
N LEU A 261 -11.61 7.53 -18.71
CA LEU A 261 -11.22 6.88 -19.97
C LEU A 261 -11.67 5.40 -19.99
N THR A 262 -11.42 4.68 -18.89
CA THR A 262 -11.84 3.28 -18.75
C THR A 262 -13.37 3.14 -18.83
N GLU A 263 -14.14 4.03 -18.19
CA GLU A 263 -15.60 4.04 -18.24
C GLU A 263 -16.14 4.31 -19.66
N GLN A 264 -15.37 5.04 -20.47
CA GLN A 264 -15.67 5.26 -21.90
C GLN A 264 -15.15 4.15 -22.83
N GLY A 265 -14.49 3.12 -22.26
CA GLY A 265 -13.91 2.02 -23.05
C GLY A 265 -12.67 2.41 -23.85
N ILE A 266 -11.99 3.48 -23.47
CA ILE A 266 -10.79 3.97 -24.14
C ILE A 266 -9.56 3.35 -23.46
N ALA A 267 -8.86 2.47 -24.20
CA ALA A 267 -7.58 1.92 -23.75
C ALA A 267 -6.53 3.04 -23.64
N HIS A 268 -5.78 3.05 -22.56
CA HIS A 268 -4.78 4.07 -22.32
C HIS A 268 -3.63 3.53 -21.47
N SER A 269 -2.52 4.22 -21.49
CA SER A 269 -1.35 3.90 -20.69
C SER A 269 -1.08 5.01 -19.68
N VAL A 270 -0.71 4.61 -18.46
CA VAL A 270 -0.29 5.53 -17.40
C VAL A 270 1.19 5.37 -17.17
N GLY A 271 1.92 6.48 -17.19
CA GLY A 271 3.35 6.50 -16.99
C GLY A 271 3.77 7.42 -15.86
N TRP A 272 4.78 7.04 -15.12
CA TRP A 272 5.41 7.86 -14.08
C TRP A 272 6.91 7.60 -13.99
N LYS A 273 7.66 8.59 -13.55
CA LYS A 273 9.07 8.41 -13.29
C LYS A 273 9.28 7.72 -11.95
N ASN A 274 9.85 6.52 -11.97
CA ASN A 274 10.23 5.83 -10.76
C ASN A 274 11.48 6.48 -10.16
N ARG A 275 11.36 7.01 -8.92
CA ARG A 275 12.48 7.70 -8.25
C ARG A 275 13.63 6.77 -7.86
N GLU A 276 13.35 5.49 -7.62
CA GLU A 276 14.37 4.53 -7.19
C GLU A 276 15.20 4.01 -8.36
N LEU A 277 14.58 3.86 -9.54
CA LEU A 277 15.21 3.29 -10.73
C LEU A 277 15.63 4.34 -11.76
N GLU A 278 15.20 5.59 -11.59
CA GLU A 278 15.32 6.68 -12.58
C GLU A 278 14.73 6.35 -13.96
N GLU A 279 13.92 5.31 -14.04
CA GLU A 279 13.29 4.81 -15.26
C GLU A 279 11.80 5.23 -15.33
N LEU A 280 11.29 5.30 -16.55
CA LEU A 280 9.87 5.50 -16.81
C LEU A 280 9.13 4.17 -16.64
N SER A 281 8.26 4.10 -15.66
CA SER A 281 7.34 2.98 -15.49
C SER A 281 6.07 3.25 -16.28
N LEU A 282 5.62 2.27 -17.07
CA LEU A 282 4.39 2.33 -17.86
C LEU A 282 3.46 1.19 -17.43
N CYS A 283 2.19 1.50 -17.27
CA CYS A 283 1.13 0.55 -16.99
C CYS A 283 0.00 0.78 -18.00
N THR A 284 -0.34 -0.24 -18.79
CA THR A 284 -1.49 -0.18 -19.70
C THR A 284 -2.76 -0.51 -18.94
N VAL A 285 -3.76 0.34 -19.06
CA VAL A 285 -5.05 0.23 -18.39
C VAL A 285 -6.10 -0.11 -19.43
N GLN A 286 -6.72 -1.29 -19.29
CA GLN A 286 -7.81 -1.76 -20.14
C GLN A 286 -9.12 -1.87 -19.34
N ASP A 287 -9.02 -2.27 -18.07
CA ASP A 287 -10.14 -2.49 -17.17
C ASP A 287 -9.99 -1.73 -15.84
N GLN A 288 -11.09 -1.63 -15.07
CA GLN A 288 -11.08 -1.03 -13.74
C GLN A 288 -10.16 -1.76 -12.75
N GLN A 289 -9.88 -3.05 -12.98
CA GLN A 289 -8.96 -3.82 -12.13
C GLN A 289 -7.52 -3.36 -12.31
N ASP A 290 -7.15 -2.93 -13.51
CA ASP A 290 -5.80 -2.43 -13.81
C ASP A 290 -5.49 -1.12 -13.07
N LEU A 291 -6.52 -0.30 -12.78
CA LEU A 291 -6.37 0.92 -11.98
C LEU A 291 -5.84 0.63 -10.56
N SER A 292 -6.22 -0.51 -9.99
CA SER A 292 -5.73 -0.94 -8.68
C SER A 292 -4.26 -1.36 -8.68
N LEU A 293 -3.69 -1.63 -9.85
CA LEU A 293 -2.28 -2.02 -10.03
C LEU A 293 -1.35 -0.82 -10.14
N ILE A 294 -1.88 0.41 -10.30
CA ILE A 294 -1.07 1.63 -10.34
C ILE A 294 -0.59 1.97 -8.92
N HIS A 295 0.40 1.21 -8.44
CA HIS A 295 1.05 1.46 -7.16
C HIS A 295 2.21 2.44 -7.34
N ILE A 296 1.92 3.73 -7.24
CA ILE A 296 2.92 4.80 -7.31
C ILE A 296 3.54 5.08 -5.95
#